data_a7883d63cf204e089f8edff0625d7592
#
_entry.id   a7883d63cf204e089f8edff0625d7592
#
_cell.length_a   1.000
_cell.length_b   1.000
_cell.length_c   1.000
_cell.angle_alpha   90.00
_cell.angle_beta   90.00
_cell.angle_gamma   90.00
#
_symmetry.space_group_name_H-M   'P 1'
#
loop_
_entity.id
_entity.type
_entity.pdbx_description
1 polymer ?
#
loop_
_entity_poly.entity_id
_entity_poly.type
_entity_poly.pdbx_seq_one_letter_code
_entity_poly.pdbx_strand_id
1 'polypeptide(L)'
;MMKKGLSVIMAAALLTSCTVFAAGAVEKDTVRVTVSNDRFAAKDGAPWEGQLLDKEVVLQAGDSMESVIERAITESGYEFTVSQYGYISSVNSLAEYAANGSGGWMAMLNNWFTSSGTPDYTLENGGLQAGDEITMVYSCAWGADVGGIYGDFNTALSASFSVDSSSATELAPAFSPSEQTYTLWLTQDEDVLTMQASAENKNYQTRFYKNGYTPEQEGTDYRGGRNIPVKDGDVLTVGVGNPAWPSMNSFAGTAVETVYTFYIKTAVTGDMNFNGSLDIEDVTLLQRALAEFCELTPAQAAIADADGDGVVKINDCTAMQRMLAEKTAS
;
A
#
# COMPACT_ATOMS: atom_id res chain seq x y z
N MET A 1 -40.48 19.89 -65.71
CA MET A 1 -39.67 20.63 -64.71
C MET A 1 -40.19 20.29 -63.30
N MET A 2 -39.53 19.33 -62.65
CA MET A 2 -39.96 18.86 -61.32
C MET A 2 -39.12 19.55 -60.25
N LYS A 3 -39.74 20.28 -59.33
CA LYS A 3 -39.10 20.82 -58.14
C LYS A 3 -39.20 19.77 -57.05
N LYS A 4 -38.02 19.31 -56.60
CA LYS A 4 -37.91 18.41 -55.41
C LYS A 4 -38.03 19.26 -54.14
N GLY A 5 -39.06 18.96 -53.34
CA GLY A 5 -39.18 19.50 -51.98
C GLY A 5 -38.30 18.67 -51.01
N LEU A 6 -37.49 19.39 -50.26
CA LEU A 6 -36.64 18.84 -49.21
C LEU A 6 -37.42 18.81 -47.90
N SER A 7 -37.75 17.61 -47.42
CA SER A 7 -38.44 17.44 -46.14
C SER A 7 -37.38 17.29 -45.04
N VAL A 8 -37.32 18.26 -44.14
CA VAL A 8 -36.45 18.19 -42.93
C VAL A 8 -37.21 17.43 -41.85
N ILE A 9 -36.75 16.23 -41.54
CA ILE A 9 -37.23 15.45 -40.38
C ILE A 9 -36.38 15.87 -39.19
N MET A 10 -37.00 16.58 -38.27
CA MET A 10 -36.46 16.93 -36.97
C MET A 10 -36.57 15.69 -36.05
N ALA A 11 -35.51 14.98 -35.83
CA ALA A 11 -35.44 13.89 -34.84
C ALA A 11 -35.22 14.47 -33.45
N ALA A 12 -36.25 14.47 -32.62
CA ALA A 12 -36.15 14.76 -31.21
C ALA A 12 -35.48 13.58 -30.51
N ALA A 13 -34.24 13.76 -30.07
CA ALA A 13 -33.55 12.78 -29.22
C ALA A 13 -34.09 12.92 -27.79
N LEU A 14 -34.90 11.98 -27.34
CA LEU A 14 -35.18 11.77 -25.92
C LEU A 14 -33.88 11.24 -25.24
N LEU A 15 -33.23 12.09 -24.50
CA LEU A 15 -32.22 11.69 -23.52
C LEU A 15 -32.96 11.08 -22.30
N THR A 16 -33.15 9.78 -22.31
CA THR A 16 -33.45 9.02 -21.11
C THR A 16 -32.13 8.92 -20.31
N SER A 17 -32.04 9.73 -19.25
CA SER A 17 -31.01 9.57 -18.24
C SER A 17 -31.24 8.22 -17.52
N CYS A 18 -30.53 7.20 -17.97
CA CYS A 18 -30.39 5.96 -17.20
C CYS A 18 -29.47 6.28 -16.02
N THR A 19 -30.05 6.57 -14.85
CA THR A 19 -29.32 6.49 -13.61
C THR A 19 -29.00 5.02 -13.38
N VAL A 20 -27.81 4.62 -13.75
CA VAL A 20 -27.24 3.35 -13.31
C VAL A 20 -27.01 3.51 -11.80
N PHE A 21 -27.93 3.00 -11.01
CA PHE A 21 -27.62 2.67 -9.62
C PHE A 21 -26.50 1.62 -9.72
N ALA A 22 -25.26 2.02 -9.44
CA ALA A 22 -24.23 1.07 -9.10
C ALA A 22 -24.78 0.29 -7.91
N ALA A 23 -25.21 -0.95 -8.15
CA ALA A 23 -25.41 -1.90 -7.08
C ALA A 23 -24.07 -1.96 -6.37
N GLY A 24 -24.01 -1.45 -5.13
CA GLY A 24 -22.82 -1.55 -4.29
C GLY A 24 -22.43 -3.02 -4.31
N ALA A 25 -21.27 -3.32 -4.87
CA ALA A 25 -20.67 -4.64 -4.72
C ALA A 25 -20.64 -4.88 -3.20
N VAL A 26 -21.34 -5.88 -2.72
CA VAL A 26 -21.13 -6.37 -1.36
C VAL A 26 -19.67 -6.73 -1.32
N GLU A 27 -18.89 -5.94 -0.60
CA GLU A 27 -17.47 -6.22 -0.38
C GLU A 27 -17.42 -7.61 0.21
N LYS A 28 -16.91 -8.57 -0.55
CA LYS A 28 -16.80 -9.94 -0.06
C LYS A 28 -15.75 -9.90 1.02
N ASP A 29 -16.07 -10.41 2.20
CA ASP A 29 -15.12 -10.64 3.27
C ASP A 29 -14.10 -11.66 2.77
N THR A 30 -13.04 -11.19 2.13
CA THR A 30 -11.97 -12.02 1.54
C THR A 30 -10.62 -11.68 2.16
N VAL A 31 -9.73 -12.63 2.05
CA VAL A 31 -8.28 -12.45 2.25
C VAL A 31 -7.55 -12.94 1.01
N ARG A 32 -6.43 -12.30 0.68
CA ARG A 32 -5.56 -12.75 -0.39
C ARG A 32 -4.56 -13.74 0.15
N VAL A 33 -4.42 -14.90 -0.48
CA VAL A 33 -3.43 -15.93 -0.12
C VAL A 33 -2.45 -16.11 -1.26
N THR A 34 -1.16 -15.97 -0.96
CA THR A 34 -0.07 -16.27 -1.90
C THR A 34 0.83 -17.37 -1.34
N VAL A 35 1.30 -18.25 -2.20
CA VAL A 35 2.29 -19.29 -1.87
C VAL A 35 3.41 -19.26 -2.89
N SER A 36 4.65 -19.12 -2.44
CA SER A 36 5.80 -19.06 -3.34
C SER A 36 7.05 -19.79 -2.81
N ASN A 37 7.91 -20.17 -3.73
CA ASN A 37 9.24 -20.68 -3.51
C ASN A 37 10.23 -19.97 -4.44
N ASP A 38 10.81 -18.88 -4.00
CA ASP A 38 11.79 -18.09 -4.74
C ASP A 38 13.23 -18.34 -4.29
N ARG A 39 13.44 -19.28 -3.35
CA ARG A 39 14.73 -19.52 -2.69
C ARG A 39 15.34 -20.87 -3.01
N PHE A 40 14.53 -21.87 -3.31
CA PHE A 40 14.99 -23.20 -3.70
C PHE A 40 14.63 -23.46 -5.17
N ALA A 41 15.63 -23.37 -6.04
CA ALA A 41 15.40 -23.47 -7.48
C ALA A 41 15.19 -24.93 -7.95
N ALA A 42 14.41 -25.12 -9.01
CA ALA A 42 14.17 -26.44 -9.59
C ALA A 42 15.48 -27.11 -10.07
N LYS A 43 16.45 -26.34 -10.56
CA LYS A 43 17.79 -26.83 -10.95
C LYS A 43 18.57 -27.41 -9.76
N ASP A 44 18.24 -27.02 -8.54
CA ASP A 44 18.90 -27.45 -7.31
C ASP A 44 18.10 -28.57 -6.59
N GLY A 45 16.99 -29.03 -7.22
CA GLY A 45 16.21 -30.17 -6.77
C GLY A 45 14.83 -29.85 -6.20
N ALA A 46 14.37 -28.57 -6.26
CA ALA A 46 13.01 -28.23 -5.86
C ALA A 46 11.99 -28.87 -6.84
N PRO A 47 10.85 -29.37 -6.35
CA PRO A 47 9.79 -29.90 -7.20
C PRO A 47 9.11 -28.81 -8.05
N TRP A 48 9.21 -27.57 -7.64
CA TRP A 48 8.72 -26.37 -8.33
C TRP A 48 9.43 -25.12 -7.77
N GLU A 49 9.39 -24.00 -8.51
CA GLU A 49 9.93 -22.69 -8.12
C GLU A 49 8.98 -21.57 -8.52
N GLY A 50 9.15 -20.38 -7.94
CA GLY A 50 8.32 -19.22 -8.20
C GLY A 50 6.99 -19.25 -7.44
N GLN A 51 6.00 -18.50 -7.95
CA GLN A 51 4.67 -18.40 -7.36
C GLN A 51 3.81 -19.61 -7.73
N LEU A 52 3.32 -20.34 -6.73
CA LEU A 52 2.45 -21.51 -6.91
C LEU A 52 0.99 -21.10 -7.01
N LEU A 53 0.54 -20.20 -6.12
CA LEU A 53 -0.82 -19.65 -6.13
C LEU A 53 -0.84 -18.21 -5.67
N ASP A 54 -1.88 -17.49 -6.12
CA ASP A 54 -2.28 -16.15 -5.69
C ASP A 54 -3.80 -16.08 -5.85
N LYS A 55 -4.51 -16.02 -4.74
CA LYS A 55 -5.95 -16.27 -4.74
C LYS A 55 -6.66 -15.46 -3.65
N GLU A 56 -7.79 -14.87 -4.03
CA GLU A 56 -8.77 -14.35 -3.08
C GLU A 56 -9.58 -15.51 -2.49
N VAL A 57 -9.64 -15.59 -1.17
CA VAL A 57 -10.36 -16.62 -0.42
C VAL A 57 -11.45 -15.95 0.41
N VAL A 58 -12.69 -16.38 0.22
CA VAL A 58 -13.83 -15.88 1.00
C VAL A 58 -13.73 -16.42 2.42
N LEU A 59 -13.79 -15.52 3.40
CA LEU A 59 -13.78 -15.87 4.81
C LEU A 59 -15.08 -16.57 5.23
N GLN A 60 -14.97 -17.48 6.14
CA GLN A 60 -16.08 -18.24 6.74
C GLN A 60 -16.04 -18.11 8.26
N ALA A 61 -17.20 -18.21 8.89
CA ALA A 61 -17.26 -18.18 10.35
C ALA A 61 -16.39 -19.31 10.96
N GLY A 62 -15.55 -18.94 11.92
CA GLY A 62 -14.62 -19.87 12.57
C GLY A 62 -13.26 -20.02 11.86
N ASP A 63 -13.02 -19.29 10.76
CA ASP A 63 -11.74 -19.34 10.08
C ASP A 63 -10.57 -18.89 10.97
N SER A 64 -9.48 -19.63 10.81
CA SER A 64 -8.13 -19.24 11.18
C SER A 64 -7.27 -19.01 9.95
N MET A 65 -6.12 -18.39 10.11
CA MET A 65 -5.13 -18.24 9.04
C MET A 65 -4.75 -19.61 8.45
N GLU A 66 -4.63 -20.66 9.29
CA GLU A 66 -4.36 -22.03 8.84
C GLU A 66 -5.46 -22.53 7.92
N SER A 67 -6.75 -22.51 8.38
CA SER A 67 -7.88 -23.04 7.59
C SER A 67 -8.04 -22.32 6.25
N VAL A 68 -7.72 -21.02 6.20
CA VAL A 68 -7.75 -20.24 4.97
C VAL A 68 -6.63 -20.64 4.01
N ILE A 69 -5.40 -20.85 4.51
CA ILE A 69 -4.27 -21.35 3.72
C ILE A 69 -4.58 -22.73 3.14
N GLU A 70 -5.06 -23.66 3.98
CA GLU A 70 -5.42 -25.02 3.56
C GLU A 70 -6.49 -25.01 2.49
N ARG A 71 -7.52 -24.18 2.66
CA ARG A 71 -8.60 -24.02 1.67
C ARG A 71 -8.05 -23.45 0.35
N ALA A 72 -7.19 -22.42 0.39
CA ALA A 72 -6.58 -21.84 -0.78
C ALA A 72 -5.78 -22.88 -1.59
N ILE A 73 -4.97 -23.68 -0.91
CA ILE A 73 -4.14 -24.74 -1.53
C ILE A 73 -5.03 -25.83 -2.14
N THR A 74 -6.00 -26.34 -1.35
CA THR A 74 -6.91 -27.42 -1.78
C THR A 74 -7.76 -27.03 -2.98
N GLU A 75 -8.38 -25.84 -2.93
CA GLU A 75 -9.22 -25.34 -4.03
C GLU A 75 -8.42 -25.00 -5.30
N SER A 76 -7.11 -24.83 -5.18
CA SER A 76 -6.20 -24.67 -6.31
C SER A 76 -5.70 -26.01 -6.85
N GLY A 77 -6.12 -27.14 -6.27
CA GLY A 77 -5.79 -28.48 -6.72
C GLY A 77 -4.40 -28.96 -6.28
N TYR A 78 -3.80 -28.32 -5.29
CA TYR A 78 -2.50 -28.71 -4.75
C TYR A 78 -2.65 -29.49 -3.45
N GLU A 79 -1.62 -30.29 -3.13
CA GLU A 79 -1.54 -31.07 -1.89
C GLU A 79 -0.72 -30.32 -0.84
N PHE A 80 -1.02 -30.57 0.44
CA PHE A 80 -0.25 -30.07 1.56
C PHE A 80 -0.21 -31.10 2.69
N THR A 81 0.73 -30.92 3.60
CA THR A 81 0.83 -31.72 4.84
C THR A 81 0.97 -30.78 6.01
N VAL A 82 0.17 -31.02 7.06
CA VAL A 82 0.24 -30.31 8.34
C VAL A 82 0.88 -31.25 9.39
N SER A 83 1.80 -30.70 10.15
CA SER A 83 2.37 -31.42 11.31
C SER A 83 1.36 -31.52 12.44
N GLN A 84 1.64 -32.36 13.40
CA GLN A 84 0.78 -32.52 14.62
C GLN A 84 0.67 -31.23 15.45
N TYR A 85 1.46 -30.19 15.14
CA TYR A 85 1.48 -28.89 15.85
C TYR A 85 0.85 -27.76 15.02
N GLY A 86 0.12 -28.08 13.93
CA GLY A 86 -0.49 -27.09 13.06
C GLY A 86 0.50 -26.36 12.14
N TYR A 87 1.70 -26.90 11.95
CA TYR A 87 2.67 -26.34 11.01
C TYR A 87 2.52 -26.98 9.63
N ILE A 88 2.34 -26.16 8.59
CA ILE A 88 2.31 -26.63 7.19
C ILE A 88 3.72 -27.05 6.79
N SER A 89 3.97 -28.33 6.78
CA SER A 89 5.30 -28.92 6.60
C SER A 89 5.62 -29.27 5.14
N SER A 90 4.64 -29.30 4.26
CA SER A 90 4.82 -29.53 2.83
C SER A 90 3.72 -28.86 2.02
N VAL A 91 4.05 -28.29 0.86
CA VAL A 91 3.10 -27.78 -0.14
C VAL A 91 3.52 -28.26 -1.49
N ASN A 92 2.61 -28.92 -2.23
CA ASN A 92 2.80 -29.44 -3.58
C ASN A 92 4.15 -30.19 -3.73
N SER A 93 4.39 -31.14 -2.83
CA SER A 93 5.62 -31.98 -2.75
C SER A 93 6.89 -31.24 -2.29
N LEU A 94 6.87 -29.93 -2.02
CA LEU A 94 7.99 -29.22 -1.42
C LEU A 94 7.89 -29.31 0.11
N ALA A 95 8.66 -30.21 0.70
CA ALA A 95 8.67 -30.44 2.14
C ALA A 95 9.66 -29.52 2.87
N GLU A 96 9.44 -29.32 4.18
CA GLU A 96 10.47 -28.77 5.07
C GLU A 96 11.77 -29.59 4.95
N TYR A 97 12.91 -28.95 5.12
CA TYR A 97 14.25 -29.52 4.98
C TYR A 97 14.61 -30.05 3.59
N ALA A 98 13.75 -29.89 2.55
CA ALA A 98 14.05 -30.38 1.20
C ALA A 98 15.28 -29.69 0.58
N ALA A 99 15.48 -28.39 0.83
CA ALA A 99 16.65 -27.67 0.36
C ALA A 99 17.91 -27.96 1.20
N ASN A 100 17.75 -27.94 2.51
CA ASN A 100 18.82 -28.15 3.52
C ASN A 100 18.20 -28.24 4.92
N GLY A 101 19.02 -28.45 5.96
CA GLY A 101 18.58 -28.57 7.35
C GLY A 101 17.97 -27.29 7.97
N SER A 102 17.96 -26.18 7.24
CA SER A 102 17.36 -24.89 7.64
C SER A 102 16.17 -24.51 6.75
N GLY A 103 15.77 -25.40 5.84
CA GLY A 103 14.70 -25.17 4.88
C GLY A 103 13.32 -25.39 5.52
N GLY A 104 12.36 -24.51 5.24
CA GLY A 104 11.00 -24.68 5.74
C GLY A 104 10.06 -23.57 5.28
N TRP A 105 8.78 -23.77 5.57
CA TRP A 105 7.72 -22.86 5.23
C TRP A 105 7.57 -21.78 6.30
N MET A 106 7.46 -20.53 5.87
CA MET A 106 7.25 -19.36 6.71
C MET A 106 5.93 -18.69 6.34
N ALA A 107 5.13 -18.31 7.34
CA ALA A 107 3.86 -17.63 7.12
C ALA A 107 3.95 -16.16 7.55
N MET A 108 3.49 -15.28 6.68
CA MET A 108 3.32 -13.85 6.96
C MET A 108 1.84 -13.50 6.96
N LEU A 109 1.47 -12.59 7.85
CA LEU A 109 0.20 -11.91 7.85
C LEU A 109 0.45 -10.44 7.50
N ASN A 110 -0.18 -9.97 6.43
CA ASN A 110 0.17 -8.70 5.78
C ASN A 110 1.66 -8.69 5.38
N ASN A 111 2.52 -8.04 6.12
CA ASN A 111 3.92 -7.88 5.76
C ASN A 111 4.92 -8.33 6.84
N TRP A 112 4.47 -9.12 7.83
CA TRP A 112 5.32 -9.58 8.93
C TRP A 112 5.16 -11.09 9.20
N PHE A 113 6.23 -11.73 9.65
CA PHE A 113 6.21 -13.15 10.05
C PHE A 113 5.47 -13.32 11.37
N THR A 114 4.45 -14.20 11.38
CA THR A 114 3.66 -14.47 12.56
C THR A 114 4.51 -15.11 13.66
N SER A 115 4.38 -14.61 14.90
CA SER A 115 5.18 -15.08 16.05
C SER A 115 4.65 -16.34 16.70
N SER A 116 3.40 -16.68 16.46
CA SER A 116 2.74 -17.93 16.88
C SER A 116 2.28 -18.71 15.65
N GLY A 117 1.78 -19.92 15.87
CA GLY A 117 1.28 -20.76 14.79
C GLY A 117 0.10 -20.12 14.05
N THR A 118 -0.06 -20.46 12.79
CA THR A 118 -1.16 -19.97 11.95
C THR A 118 -2.57 -20.24 12.51
N PRO A 119 -2.81 -21.31 13.32
CA PRO A 119 -4.10 -21.52 13.99
C PRO A 119 -4.48 -20.43 15.00
N ASP A 120 -3.50 -19.71 15.55
CA ASP A 120 -3.74 -18.72 16.62
C ASP A 120 -4.30 -17.39 16.08
N TYR A 121 -4.21 -17.16 14.77
CA TYR A 121 -4.75 -15.97 14.10
C TYR A 121 -6.13 -16.30 13.55
N THR A 122 -7.19 -15.91 14.29
CA THR A 122 -8.58 -16.25 13.97
C THR A 122 -9.44 -15.01 13.74
N LEU A 123 -10.56 -15.19 13.04
CA LEU A 123 -11.59 -14.14 12.96
C LEU A 123 -12.16 -13.80 14.34
N GLU A 124 -12.30 -14.80 15.22
CA GLU A 124 -12.90 -14.62 16.54
C GLU A 124 -12.06 -13.71 17.44
N ASN A 125 -10.74 -13.86 17.42
CA ASN A 125 -9.83 -13.04 18.23
C ASN A 125 -9.35 -11.77 17.51
N GLY A 126 -9.83 -11.52 16.28
CA GLY A 126 -9.41 -10.39 15.46
C GLY A 126 -7.97 -10.49 14.92
N GLY A 127 -7.31 -11.63 15.12
CA GLY A 127 -5.97 -11.90 14.57
C GLY A 127 -5.99 -12.00 13.04
N LEU A 128 -7.10 -12.49 12.47
CA LEU A 128 -7.39 -12.50 11.04
C LEU A 128 -8.59 -11.61 10.76
N GLN A 129 -8.57 -10.84 9.66
CA GLN A 129 -9.68 -9.96 9.27
C GLN A 129 -9.82 -9.91 7.75
N ALA A 130 -10.99 -9.46 7.27
CA ALA A 130 -11.20 -9.19 5.87
C ALA A 130 -10.20 -8.15 5.34
N GLY A 131 -9.71 -8.36 4.12
CA GLY A 131 -8.69 -7.52 3.50
C GLY A 131 -7.25 -7.84 3.91
N ASP A 132 -7.02 -8.79 4.82
CA ASP A 132 -5.65 -9.26 5.12
C ASP A 132 -5.02 -9.97 3.93
N GLU A 133 -3.70 -9.93 3.88
CA GLU A 133 -2.88 -10.73 2.98
C GLU A 133 -2.12 -11.78 3.76
N ILE A 134 -2.25 -13.03 3.34
CA ILE A 134 -1.52 -14.17 3.88
C ILE A 134 -0.50 -14.59 2.83
N THR A 135 0.76 -14.65 3.23
CA THR A 135 1.84 -15.11 2.36
C THR A 135 2.56 -16.29 2.97
N MET A 136 2.61 -17.39 2.23
CA MET A 136 3.45 -18.54 2.54
C MET A 136 4.67 -18.53 1.65
N VAL A 137 5.87 -18.49 2.25
CA VAL A 137 7.14 -18.51 1.53
C VAL A 137 8.02 -19.66 2.00
N TYR A 138 8.73 -20.28 1.05
CA TYR A 138 9.75 -21.25 1.40
C TYR A 138 11.07 -20.54 1.68
N SER A 139 11.64 -20.76 2.87
CA SER A 139 12.96 -20.25 3.26
C SER A 139 14.00 -21.37 3.24
N CYS A 140 15.24 -21.06 2.88
CA CYS A 140 16.38 -21.97 2.99
C CYS A 140 17.29 -21.63 4.18
N ALA A 141 16.94 -20.62 5.01
CA ALA A 141 17.80 -20.07 6.03
C ALA A 141 17.03 -19.60 7.29
N TRP A 142 16.06 -20.40 7.77
CA TRP A 142 15.25 -20.07 8.96
C TRP A 142 14.58 -18.68 8.88
N GLY A 143 14.14 -18.28 7.70
CA GLY A 143 13.49 -17.00 7.46
C GLY A 143 14.43 -15.86 7.07
N ALA A 144 15.73 -15.96 7.29
CA ALA A 144 16.66 -14.86 7.04
C ALA A 144 16.74 -14.46 5.55
N ASP A 145 16.68 -15.43 4.65
CA ASP A 145 16.70 -15.22 3.19
C ASP A 145 15.39 -14.65 2.62
N VAL A 146 14.34 -14.63 3.42
CA VAL A 146 13.03 -14.05 3.05
C VAL A 146 12.67 -12.81 3.90
N GLY A 147 13.64 -12.28 4.64
CA GLY A 147 13.55 -11.01 5.34
C GLY A 147 13.25 -11.08 6.85
N GLY A 148 13.28 -12.27 7.47
CA GLY A 148 13.07 -12.43 8.92
C GLY A 148 14.36 -12.83 9.63
N ILE A 149 15.11 -11.86 10.17
CA ILE A 149 16.39 -12.09 10.81
C ILE A 149 16.21 -12.13 12.34
N TYR A 150 16.34 -13.33 12.91
CA TYR A 150 16.26 -13.51 14.35
C TYR A 150 17.47 -12.85 15.06
N GLY A 151 17.18 -12.05 16.10
CA GLY A 151 18.20 -11.32 16.85
C GLY A 151 18.69 -10.03 16.21
N ASP A 152 18.19 -9.65 15.03
CA ASP A 152 18.38 -8.31 14.47
C ASP A 152 17.25 -7.40 14.98
N PHE A 153 17.64 -6.32 15.65
CA PHE A 153 16.73 -5.34 16.27
C PHE A 153 16.46 -4.12 15.38
N ASN A 154 16.72 -4.23 14.09
CA ASN A 154 16.41 -3.17 13.14
C ASN A 154 14.88 -3.07 12.92
N THR A 155 14.29 -1.98 13.41
CA THR A 155 12.87 -1.63 13.26
C THR A 155 12.64 -0.52 12.24
N ALA A 156 13.58 -0.27 11.35
CA ALA A 156 13.37 0.67 10.24
C ALA A 156 12.36 0.11 9.23
N LEU A 157 11.64 1.00 8.56
CA LEU A 157 10.90 0.63 7.35
C LEU A 157 11.86 0.27 6.23
N SER A 158 11.47 -0.67 5.39
CA SER A 158 12.18 -1.01 4.17
C SER A 158 12.23 0.17 3.21
N ALA A 159 13.34 0.29 2.48
CA ALA A 159 13.49 1.29 1.42
C ALA A 159 12.49 1.13 0.26
N SER A 160 11.75 0.01 0.21
CA SER A 160 10.68 -0.22 -0.75
C SER A 160 9.35 0.47 -0.41
N PHE A 161 9.34 1.32 0.66
CA PHE A 161 8.16 2.10 1.01
C PHE A 161 7.62 2.90 -0.18
N SER A 162 6.31 2.86 -0.39
CA SER A 162 5.61 3.69 -1.37
C SER A 162 4.22 4.07 -0.91
N VAL A 163 3.68 5.12 -1.49
CA VAL A 163 2.29 5.56 -1.29
C VAL A 163 1.60 5.56 -2.64
N ASP A 164 0.53 4.78 -2.74
CA ASP A 164 -0.40 4.81 -3.87
C ASP A 164 -1.64 5.62 -3.47
N SER A 165 -2.21 6.36 -4.41
CA SER A 165 -3.36 7.23 -4.18
C SER A 165 -4.25 7.31 -5.42
N SER A 166 -5.49 7.76 -5.24
CA SER A 166 -6.42 7.98 -6.36
C SER A 166 -6.06 9.21 -7.19
N SER A 167 -5.32 10.15 -6.61
CA SER A 167 -4.75 11.32 -7.29
C SER A 167 -3.23 11.30 -7.25
N ALA A 168 -2.58 12.27 -7.89
CA ALA A 168 -1.15 12.44 -7.73
C ALA A 168 -0.81 13.01 -6.33
N THR A 169 0.24 12.50 -5.72
CA THR A 169 0.74 12.97 -4.41
C THR A 169 2.24 13.20 -4.49
N GLU A 170 2.77 14.02 -3.59
CA GLU A 170 4.21 14.25 -3.44
C GLU A 170 4.63 14.04 -1.99
N LEU A 171 5.72 13.31 -1.77
CA LEU A 171 6.29 13.06 -0.44
C LEU A 171 7.53 13.91 -0.23
N ALA A 172 7.53 14.75 0.79
CA ALA A 172 8.65 15.62 1.11
C ALA A 172 9.10 15.44 2.58
N PRO A 173 10.40 15.18 2.83
CA PRO A 173 11.42 14.83 1.83
C PRO A 173 11.13 13.48 1.15
N ALA A 174 11.84 13.14 0.10
CA ALA A 174 11.79 11.80 -0.50
C ALA A 174 12.08 10.74 0.57
N PHE A 175 11.39 9.59 0.48
CA PHE A 175 11.50 8.57 1.52
C PHE A 175 12.94 8.08 1.75
N SER A 176 13.30 8.02 3.02
CA SER A 176 14.52 7.39 3.52
C SER A 176 14.23 6.66 4.83
N PRO A 177 14.66 5.41 5.03
CA PRO A 177 14.45 4.68 6.29
C PRO A 177 14.98 5.38 7.55
N SER A 178 15.92 6.29 7.40
CA SER A 178 16.51 7.08 8.50
C SER A 178 15.75 8.37 8.83
N GLU A 179 14.86 8.83 7.95
CA GLU A 179 14.00 9.98 8.18
C GLU A 179 12.66 9.50 8.77
N GLN A 180 12.17 10.17 9.79
CA GLN A 180 10.97 9.75 10.52
C GLN A 180 9.81 10.75 10.37
N THR A 181 10.02 11.85 9.66
CA THR A 181 9.02 12.91 9.55
C THR A 181 8.89 13.35 8.10
N TYR A 182 7.68 13.30 7.59
CA TYR A 182 7.35 13.62 6.21
C TYR A 182 6.15 14.54 6.12
N THR A 183 6.06 15.30 5.04
CA THR A 183 4.82 15.90 4.56
C THR A 183 4.38 15.15 3.31
N LEU A 184 3.15 14.66 3.30
CA LEU A 184 2.52 14.09 2.11
C LEU A 184 1.54 15.11 1.55
N TRP A 185 1.85 15.63 0.37
CA TRP A 185 1.07 16.63 -0.30
C TRP A 185 0.02 15.98 -1.20
N LEU A 186 -1.25 16.34 -1.00
CA LEU A 186 -2.37 15.96 -1.84
C LEU A 186 -2.57 17.03 -2.92
N THR A 187 -2.91 16.63 -4.12
CA THR A 187 -3.27 17.56 -5.20
C THR A 187 -4.77 17.88 -5.26
N GLN A 188 -5.54 17.34 -4.34
CA GLN A 188 -6.98 17.60 -4.11
C GLN A 188 -7.27 17.61 -2.61
N ASP A 189 -8.47 18.09 -2.23
CA ASP A 189 -8.84 18.30 -0.83
C ASP A 189 -8.92 17.00 -0.02
N GLU A 190 -9.29 15.90 -0.66
CA GLU A 190 -9.44 14.58 -0.03
C GLU A 190 -8.91 13.50 -0.97
N ASP A 191 -8.36 12.43 -0.42
CA ASP A 191 -7.89 11.27 -1.17
C ASP A 191 -8.05 9.98 -0.35
N VAL A 192 -7.84 8.83 -1.00
CA VAL A 192 -7.73 7.52 -0.36
C VAL A 192 -6.37 6.94 -0.69
N LEU A 193 -5.57 6.71 0.34
CA LEU A 193 -4.20 6.23 0.22
C LEU A 193 -4.10 4.73 0.48
N THR A 194 -3.11 4.11 -0.16
CA THR A 194 -2.56 2.82 0.24
C THR A 194 -1.06 3.00 0.47
N MET A 195 -0.61 2.80 1.71
CA MET A 195 0.80 2.86 2.09
C MET A 195 1.38 1.46 2.04
N GLN A 196 2.21 1.18 1.06
CA GLN A 196 2.94 -0.08 0.98
C GLN A 196 4.19 0.05 1.84
N ALA A 197 4.14 -0.51 3.03
CA ALA A 197 5.23 -0.44 3.99
C ALA A 197 5.43 -1.79 4.68
N SER A 198 6.68 -2.18 4.84
CA SER A 198 7.09 -3.32 5.63
C SER A 198 8.31 -2.96 6.46
N ALA A 199 8.49 -3.61 7.60
CA ALA A 199 9.75 -3.53 8.31
C ALA A 199 10.90 -4.09 7.45
N GLU A 200 12.09 -3.54 7.59
CA GLU A 200 13.30 -4.12 6.98
C GLU A 200 13.50 -5.54 7.51
N ASN A 201 13.34 -5.73 8.82
CA ASN A 201 13.26 -7.06 9.41
C ASN A 201 11.77 -7.46 9.60
N LYS A 202 11.28 -8.34 8.75
CA LYS A 202 9.89 -8.82 8.76
C LYS A 202 9.48 -9.63 9.99
N ASN A 203 10.38 -9.84 10.95
CA ASN A 203 10.01 -10.34 12.26
C ASN A 203 9.24 -9.32 13.09
N TYR A 204 9.18 -8.07 12.66
CA TYR A 204 8.45 -6.97 13.30
C TYR A 204 7.21 -6.58 12.52
N GLN A 205 6.12 -6.30 13.25
CA GLN A 205 4.89 -5.75 12.67
C GLN A 205 5.09 -4.31 12.25
N THR A 206 4.41 -3.95 11.15
CA THR A 206 4.18 -2.57 10.74
C THR A 206 2.69 -2.28 10.92
N ARG A 207 2.33 -1.20 11.65
CA ARG A 207 0.95 -0.77 11.85
C ARG A 207 0.75 0.69 11.46
N PHE A 208 -0.45 1.00 11.00
CA PHE A 208 -0.82 2.26 10.38
C PHE A 208 -1.96 2.90 11.15
N TYR A 209 -1.76 4.10 11.65
CA TYR A 209 -2.76 4.84 12.40
C TYR A 209 -3.00 6.21 11.80
N LYS A 210 -4.24 6.69 11.92
CA LYS A 210 -4.61 8.05 11.56
C LYS A 210 -5.07 8.83 12.79
N ASN A 211 -4.52 10.03 12.95
CA ASN A 211 -4.90 11.01 13.98
C ASN A 211 -4.72 10.49 15.43
N GLY A 212 -3.71 9.67 15.63
CA GLY A 212 -3.29 9.19 16.95
C GLY A 212 -2.33 8.03 16.83
N TYR A 213 -1.41 7.94 17.76
CA TYR A 213 -0.50 6.83 17.97
C TYR A 213 0.14 6.96 19.35
N THR A 214 -0.51 6.40 20.34
CA THR A 214 0.04 6.20 21.68
C THR A 214 -0.50 4.90 22.25
N PRO A 215 0.11 4.31 23.28
CA PRO A 215 -0.45 3.15 23.97
C PRO A 215 -1.87 3.40 24.53
N GLU A 216 -2.21 4.66 24.86
CA GLU A 216 -3.50 5.07 25.42
C GLU A 216 -4.47 5.61 24.35
N GLN A 217 -3.94 6.08 23.22
CA GLN A 217 -4.69 6.72 22.14
C GLN A 217 -4.24 6.19 20.81
N GLU A 218 -4.47 4.91 20.58
CA GLU A 218 -4.33 4.38 19.23
C GLU A 218 -5.36 5.08 18.35
N GLY A 219 -4.89 5.79 17.34
CA GLY A 219 -5.74 6.36 16.31
C GLY A 219 -6.50 5.26 15.57
N THR A 220 -7.26 5.63 14.57
CA THR A 220 -7.91 4.62 13.70
C THR A 220 -6.84 3.76 13.05
N ASP A 221 -6.85 2.45 13.36
CA ASP A 221 -5.95 1.46 12.76
C ASP A 221 -6.41 1.14 11.33
N TYR A 222 -5.51 1.33 10.38
CA TYR A 222 -5.72 0.97 8.97
C TYR A 222 -4.86 -0.23 8.63
N ARG A 223 -5.35 -1.39 9.01
CA ARG A 223 -4.68 -2.68 8.86
C ARG A 223 -4.12 -2.90 7.46
N GLY A 224 -2.83 -3.24 7.40
CA GLY A 224 -2.11 -3.41 6.14
C GLY A 224 -1.87 -2.12 5.35
N GLY A 225 -2.19 -0.94 5.90
CA GLY A 225 -1.94 0.35 5.26
C GLY A 225 -2.86 0.67 4.08
N ARG A 226 -4.06 0.04 4.00
CA ARG A 226 -4.94 0.15 2.83
C ARG A 226 -6.16 1.00 3.09
N ASN A 227 -6.67 1.61 2.00
CA ASN A 227 -7.93 2.37 1.99
C ASN A 227 -7.99 3.45 3.09
N ILE A 228 -6.91 4.20 3.28
CA ILE A 228 -6.80 5.25 4.30
C ILE A 228 -7.39 6.54 3.74
N PRO A 229 -8.60 6.96 4.13
CA PRO A 229 -9.14 8.24 3.69
C PRO A 229 -8.41 9.37 4.40
N VAL A 230 -7.91 10.34 3.65
CA VAL A 230 -7.11 11.47 4.15
C VAL A 230 -7.59 12.79 3.60
N LYS A 231 -7.33 13.85 4.36
CA LYS A 231 -7.54 15.24 3.99
C LYS A 231 -6.52 16.15 4.66
N ASP A 232 -6.51 17.41 4.28
CA ASP A 232 -5.65 18.41 4.89
C ASP A 232 -5.76 18.42 6.41
N GLY A 233 -4.60 18.46 7.07
CA GLY A 233 -4.48 18.46 8.53
C GLY A 233 -4.52 17.07 9.19
N ASP A 234 -4.82 15.99 8.47
CA ASP A 234 -4.67 14.64 9.02
C ASP A 234 -3.19 14.31 9.28
N VAL A 235 -2.96 13.42 10.23
CA VAL A 235 -1.63 12.88 10.54
C VAL A 235 -1.68 11.37 10.46
N LEU A 236 -0.85 10.79 9.60
CA LEU A 236 -0.66 9.34 9.54
C LEU A 236 0.60 8.96 10.32
N THR A 237 0.52 7.87 11.05
CA THR A 237 1.63 7.33 11.81
C THR A 237 1.85 5.88 11.41
N VAL A 238 3.08 5.54 11.08
CA VAL A 238 3.50 4.16 10.78
C VAL A 238 4.47 3.72 11.86
N GLY A 239 4.03 2.80 12.71
CA GLY A 239 4.86 2.22 13.76
C GLY A 239 5.45 0.89 13.34
N VAL A 240 6.69 0.63 13.73
CA VAL A 240 7.39 -0.63 13.47
C VAL A 240 7.98 -1.16 14.76
N GLY A 241 7.67 -2.40 15.09
CA GLY A 241 8.34 -3.13 16.17
C GLY A 241 7.99 -2.64 17.57
N ASN A 242 6.79 -2.09 17.80
CA ASN A 242 6.35 -1.73 19.14
C ASN A 242 6.48 -2.95 20.08
N PRO A 243 7.10 -2.81 21.27
CA PRO A 243 7.32 -3.92 22.20
C PRO A 243 6.03 -4.62 22.68
N ALA A 244 4.87 -3.94 22.59
CA ALA A 244 3.58 -4.52 22.92
C ALA A 244 3.01 -5.42 21.82
N TRP A 245 3.59 -5.38 20.61
CA TRP A 245 3.10 -6.21 19.49
C TRP A 245 3.83 -7.55 19.41
N PRO A 246 3.13 -8.62 19.01
CA PRO A 246 3.77 -9.91 18.77
C PRO A 246 4.92 -9.79 17.75
N SER A 247 6.04 -10.47 18.01
CA SER A 247 7.20 -10.50 17.13
C SER A 247 7.95 -11.82 17.25
N MET A 248 8.48 -12.32 16.14
CA MET A 248 9.42 -13.46 16.13
C MET A 248 10.70 -13.18 16.94
N ASN A 249 11.02 -11.90 17.17
CA ASN A 249 12.17 -11.46 17.95
C ASN A 249 11.87 -11.18 19.43
N SER A 250 10.63 -11.38 19.91
CA SER A 250 10.24 -11.04 21.29
C SER A 250 11.06 -11.75 22.38
N PHE A 251 11.67 -12.90 22.09
CA PHE A 251 12.56 -13.61 23.00
C PHE A 251 14.03 -13.20 22.90
N ALA A 252 14.43 -12.45 21.90
CA ALA A 252 15.83 -12.10 21.64
C ALA A 252 16.29 -10.81 22.33
N GLY A 253 15.39 -10.09 23.00
CA GLY A 253 15.65 -8.82 23.69
C GLY A 253 14.60 -7.76 23.36
N THR A 254 14.79 -6.55 23.87
CA THR A 254 13.85 -5.44 23.64
C THR A 254 14.06 -4.86 22.25
N ALA A 255 13.02 -4.92 21.40
CA ALA A 255 12.97 -4.15 20.18
C ALA A 255 12.95 -2.64 20.51
N VAL A 256 13.62 -1.85 19.70
CA VAL A 256 13.49 -0.39 19.72
C VAL A 256 12.43 -0.04 18.69
N GLU A 257 11.29 0.47 19.15
CA GLU A 257 10.25 0.94 18.26
C GLU A 257 10.74 2.09 17.38
N THR A 258 10.39 2.06 16.09
CA THR A 258 10.56 3.19 15.18
C THR A 258 9.19 3.68 14.72
N VAL A 259 8.97 4.99 14.79
CA VAL A 259 7.71 5.64 14.43
C VAL A 259 7.96 6.66 13.33
N TYR A 260 7.25 6.52 12.23
CA TYR A 260 7.26 7.44 11.10
C TYR A 260 5.98 8.26 11.10
N THR A 261 6.09 9.57 10.94
CA THR A 261 4.96 10.50 10.94
C THR A 261 4.84 11.19 9.59
N PHE A 262 3.65 11.17 9.02
CA PHE A 262 3.31 11.79 7.75
C PHE A 262 2.22 12.84 7.99
N TYR A 263 2.58 14.11 7.86
CA TYR A 263 1.63 15.22 7.91
C TYR A 263 0.97 15.38 6.55
N ILE A 264 -0.35 15.27 6.51
CA ILE A 264 -1.13 15.40 5.27
C ILE A 264 -1.42 16.87 5.05
N LYS A 265 -1.09 17.38 3.87
CA LYS A 265 -1.37 18.74 3.44
C LYS A 265 -1.91 18.78 2.03
N THR A 266 -2.87 19.65 1.75
CA THR A 266 -3.29 19.96 0.39
C THR A 266 -2.32 20.96 -0.23
N ALA A 267 -1.82 20.66 -1.42
CA ALA A 267 -0.92 21.53 -2.16
C ALA A 267 -1.67 22.77 -2.65
N VAL A 268 -1.02 23.91 -2.58
CA VAL A 268 -1.52 25.15 -3.16
C VAL A 268 -1.33 25.10 -4.67
N THR A 269 -2.34 25.51 -5.44
CA THR A 269 -2.20 25.61 -6.91
C THR A 269 -0.97 26.46 -7.27
N GLY A 270 -0.08 25.90 -8.05
CA GLY A 270 1.15 26.55 -8.47
C GLY A 270 2.34 26.43 -7.52
N ASP A 271 2.20 25.85 -6.31
CA ASP A 271 3.30 25.58 -5.39
C ASP A 271 4.14 24.39 -5.89
N MET A 272 4.96 24.65 -6.91
CA MET A 272 5.68 23.62 -7.67
C MET A 272 6.81 22.95 -6.89
N ASN A 273 7.30 23.57 -5.83
CA ASN A 273 8.37 23.04 -4.98
C ASN A 273 7.84 22.45 -3.66
N PHE A 274 6.52 22.46 -3.44
CA PHE A 274 5.84 21.91 -2.27
C PHE A 274 6.37 22.47 -0.93
N ASN A 275 6.69 23.77 -0.91
CA ASN A 275 7.10 24.45 0.32
C ASN A 275 5.91 25.02 1.14
N GLY A 276 4.68 24.89 0.62
CA GLY A 276 3.43 25.34 1.24
C GLY A 276 3.01 26.75 0.82
N SER A 277 3.69 27.37 -0.15
CA SER A 277 3.33 28.71 -0.61
C SER A 277 3.73 28.94 -2.07
N LEU A 278 2.84 29.54 -2.83
CA LEU A 278 3.18 30.05 -4.16
C LEU A 278 4.15 31.23 -4.04
N ASP A 279 5.32 31.14 -4.72
CA ASP A 279 6.32 32.20 -4.83
C ASP A 279 6.99 32.23 -6.22
N ILE A 280 8.03 33.06 -6.40
CA ILE A 280 8.69 33.24 -7.71
C ILE A 280 9.53 32.02 -8.12
N GLU A 281 9.95 31.19 -7.15
CA GLU A 281 10.71 29.98 -7.43
C GLU A 281 9.85 28.96 -8.16
N ASP A 282 8.54 28.89 -7.80
CA ASP A 282 7.57 28.02 -8.46
C ASP A 282 7.35 28.40 -9.92
N VAL A 283 7.16 29.71 -10.17
CA VAL A 283 7.06 30.22 -11.55
C VAL A 283 8.30 29.85 -12.36
N THR A 284 9.47 29.99 -11.75
CA THR A 284 10.75 29.64 -12.39
C THR A 284 10.83 28.14 -12.68
N LEU A 285 10.36 27.31 -11.78
CA LEU A 285 10.33 25.86 -11.96
C LEU A 285 9.43 25.48 -13.15
N LEU A 286 8.22 26.02 -13.19
CA LEU A 286 7.30 25.79 -14.32
C LEU A 286 7.88 26.28 -15.65
N GLN A 287 8.48 27.48 -15.69
CA GLN A 287 9.16 27.98 -16.88
C GLN A 287 10.28 27.07 -17.36
N ARG A 288 11.08 26.53 -16.44
CA ARG A 288 12.16 25.59 -16.78
C ARG A 288 11.61 24.27 -17.32
N ALA A 289 10.51 23.77 -16.76
CA ALA A 289 9.87 22.56 -17.25
C ALA A 289 9.29 22.78 -18.68
N LEU A 290 8.61 23.88 -18.92
CA LEU A 290 8.09 24.23 -20.23
C LEU A 290 9.18 24.48 -21.31
N ALA A 291 10.38 24.83 -20.84
CA ALA A 291 11.56 24.99 -21.71
C ALA A 291 12.38 23.66 -21.79
N GLU A 292 11.83 22.54 -21.33
CA GLU A 292 12.44 21.21 -21.38
C GLU A 292 13.78 21.07 -20.60
N PHE A 293 14.02 21.94 -19.63
CA PHE A 293 15.20 21.84 -18.74
C PHE A 293 15.01 20.86 -17.57
N CYS A 294 13.79 20.49 -17.24
CA CYS A 294 13.43 19.48 -16.25
C CYS A 294 12.06 18.89 -16.58
N GLU A 295 11.78 17.72 -16.05
CA GLU A 295 10.46 17.09 -16.11
C GLU A 295 9.67 17.43 -14.84
N LEU A 296 8.34 17.53 -14.96
CA LEU A 296 7.44 17.68 -13.82
C LEU A 296 7.10 16.29 -13.25
N THR A 297 7.04 16.19 -11.93
CA THR A 297 6.40 15.03 -11.30
C THR A 297 4.90 15.03 -11.61
N PRO A 298 4.20 13.88 -11.48
CA PRO A 298 2.74 13.85 -11.65
C PRO A 298 2.01 14.85 -10.72
N ALA A 299 2.49 15.02 -9.49
CA ALA A 299 1.92 15.97 -8.54
C ALA A 299 2.15 17.41 -8.97
N GLN A 300 3.36 17.76 -9.42
CA GLN A 300 3.65 19.07 -9.98
C GLN A 300 2.76 19.38 -11.20
N ALA A 301 2.60 18.42 -12.10
CA ALA A 301 1.75 18.59 -13.27
C ALA A 301 0.28 18.84 -12.90
N ALA A 302 -0.20 18.18 -11.83
CA ALA A 302 -1.58 18.34 -11.36
C ALA A 302 -1.88 19.74 -10.79
N ILE A 303 -0.88 20.40 -10.19
CA ILE A 303 -1.04 21.74 -9.59
C ILE A 303 -0.51 22.88 -10.46
N ALA A 304 0.10 22.56 -11.61
CA ALA A 304 0.70 23.53 -12.53
C ALA A 304 -0.33 24.29 -13.36
N ASP A 305 -1.53 23.74 -13.60
CA ASP A 305 -2.62 24.37 -14.34
C ASP A 305 -3.25 25.49 -13.50
N ALA A 306 -2.59 26.63 -13.46
CA ALA A 306 -2.96 27.75 -12.62
C ALA A 306 -4.09 28.62 -13.21
N ASP A 307 -4.35 28.53 -14.52
CA ASP A 307 -5.49 29.20 -15.16
C ASP A 307 -6.73 28.30 -15.28
N GLY A 308 -6.63 27.01 -14.97
CA GLY A 308 -7.72 26.04 -14.90
C GLY A 308 -8.26 25.61 -16.26
N ASP A 309 -7.48 25.75 -17.34
CA ASP A 309 -7.93 25.39 -18.69
C ASP A 309 -7.66 23.93 -19.08
N GLY A 310 -7.02 23.15 -18.20
CA GLY A 310 -6.71 21.72 -18.37
C GLY A 310 -5.42 21.45 -19.15
N VAL A 311 -4.61 22.47 -19.45
CA VAL A 311 -3.37 22.32 -20.22
C VAL A 311 -2.24 23.13 -19.61
N VAL A 312 -1.23 22.47 -19.11
CA VAL A 312 -0.04 23.13 -18.56
C VAL A 312 0.79 23.79 -19.68
N LYS A 313 0.88 25.12 -19.67
CA LYS A 313 1.52 25.95 -20.70
C LYS A 313 2.00 27.30 -20.14
N ILE A 314 2.57 28.16 -20.98
CA ILE A 314 3.14 29.43 -20.54
C ILE A 314 2.10 30.42 -19.94
N ASN A 315 0.81 30.23 -20.23
CA ASN A 315 -0.25 31.04 -19.62
C ASN A 315 -0.35 30.80 -18.13
N ASP A 316 -0.05 29.57 -17.66
CA ASP A 316 -0.05 29.24 -16.24
C ASP A 316 1.04 29.98 -15.48
N CYS A 317 2.23 30.14 -16.08
CA CYS A 317 3.25 30.99 -15.49
C CYS A 317 2.74 32.44 -15.34
N THR A 318 1.96 32.92 -16.29
CA THR A 318 1.36 34.26 -16.21
C THR A 318 0.27 34.33 -15.15
N ALA A 319 -0.54 33.28 -15.00
CA ALA A 319 -1.56 33.18 -13.95
C ALA A 319 -0.90 33.15 -12.56
N MET A 320 0.13 32.34 -12.36
CA MET A 320 0.91 32.30 -11.13
C MET A 320 1.52 33.67 -10.77
N GLN A 321 2.10 34.38 -11.77
CA GLN A 321 2.64 35.73 -11.57
C GLN A 321 1.57 36.73 -11.13
N ARG A 322 0.35 36.64 -11.68
CA ARG A 322 -0.78 37.49 -11.27
C ARG A 322 -1.22 37.20 -9.84
N MET A 323 -1.33 35.90 -9.47
CA MET A 323 -1.65 35.49 -8.12
C MET A 323 -0.63 36.01 -7.11
N LEU A 324 0.67 36.00 -7.47
CA LEU A 324 1.73 36.58 -6.64
C LEU A 324 1.59 38.10 -6.48
N ALA A 325 1.28 38.82 -7.59
CA ALA A 325 1.10 40.26 -7.54
C ALA A 325 -0.10 40.68 -6.68
N GLU A 326 -1.19 39.94 -6.73
CA GLU A 326 -2.39 40.14 -5.89
C GLU A 326 -2.10 39.90 -4.41
N LYS A 327 -1.34 38.83 -4.10
CA LYS A 327 -0.93 38.50 -2.72
C LYS A 327 -0.04 39.57 -2.09
N THR A 328 0.78 40.27 -2.90
CA THR A 328 1.66 41.35 -2.43
C THR A 328 0.95 42.69 -2.27
N ALA A 329 -0.24 42.86 -2.87
CA ALA A 329 -1.03 44.06 -2.82
C ALA A 329 -2.09 44.08 -1.69
N SER A 330 -2.33 42.94 -1.04
CA SER A 330 -3.22 42.76 0.11
C SER A 330 -2.45 42.80 1.44
#